data_5bc609f90e1e6d8925378aa5a2df13b7
#
_entry.id   5bc609f90e1e6d8925378aa5a2df13b7
#
_cell.length_a   1.000
_cell.length_b   1.000
_cell.length_c   1.000
_cell.angle_alpha   90.00
_cell.angle_beta   90.00
_cell.angle_gamma   90.00
#
_symmetry.space_group_name_H-M   'P 1'
#
loop_
_entity.id
_entity.type
_entity.pdbx_description
1 polymer ?
#
loop_
_entity_poly.entity_id
_entity_poly.type
_entity_poly.pdbx_seq_one_letter_code
_entity_poly.pdbx_strand_id
1 'polypeptide(L)'
;MTTSNKKIRWGVLGYARIAREAVIPAILRSSNSVFHAIASREPSKLDECRQKYNCPKTFQSYEELLRDPEIDAIYIPLPNALHREWTIKAAEHGKHVLCEKPIGLNAAECREMIAASKQHGVTLMEAFMYRYSDNTRKVIEVLRSGALGEIKFIYSAFRFLLGNPGSIKFKPELGGGSLYDVGCYPLNFTGMVVDEIARIQAVATGKPVAPAPMPDSASTSWMKRICRMDWRSRTRS
;
A
#
# COMPACT_ATOMS: atom_id res chain seq x y z
N MET A 1 20.72 -28.91 -1.04
CA MET A 1 20.41 -27.96 -2.11
C MET A 1 20.84 -26.59 -1.62
N THR A 2 21.95 -26.07 -2.10
CA THR A 2 22.47 -24.75 -1.77
C THR A 2 21.53 -23.71 -2.39
N THR A 3 20.68 -23.10 -1.59
CA THR A 3 19.90 -21.95 -2.02
C THR A 3 20.88 -20.85 -2.42
N SER A 4 20.93 -20.56 -3.71
CA SER A 4 21.67 -19.42 -4.24
C SER A 4 21.30 -18.17 -3.45
N ASN A 5 22.29 -17.59 -2.79
CA ASN A 5 22.14 -16.38 -1.96
C ASN A 5 21.98 -15.11 -2.84
N LYS A 6 21.22 -15.24 -3.95
CA LYS A 6 20.97 -14.16 -4.91
C LYS A 6 20.05 -13.12 -4.26
N LYS A 7 20.55 -11.91 -4.07
CA LYS A 7 19.74 -10.80 -3.57
C LYS A 7 18.74 -10.33 -4.63
N ILE A 8 17.54 -9.96 -4.19
CA ILE A 8 16.51 -9.37 -5.04
C ILE A 8 16.89 -7.92 -5.37
N ARG A 9 16.95 -7.62 -6.66
CA ARG A 9 17.26 -6.28 -7.17
C ARG A 9 15.97 -5.49 -7.37
N TRP A 10 15.81 -4.44 -6.59
CA TRP A 10 14.59 -3.62 -6.55
C TRP A 10 14.69 -2.40 -7.46
N GLY A 11 13.65 -2.20 -8.28
CA GLY A 11 13.34 -0.95 -8.94
C GLY A 11 12.21 -0.21 -8.21
N VAL A 12 12.21 1.11 -8.26
CA VAL A 12 11.17 1.94 -7.64
C VAL A 12 10.55 2.86 -8.69
N LEU A 13 9.22 2.83 -8.84
CA LEU A 13 8.48 3.71 -9.74
C LEU A 13 8.02 4.96 -9.00
N GLY A 14 8.74 6.08 -9.19
CA GLY A 14 8.48 7.34 -8.52
C GLY A 14 9.24 7.51 -7.21
N TYR A 15 9.54 8.76 -6.88
CA TYR A 15 10.30 9.15 -5.69
C TYR A 15 9.37 9.77 -4.63
N ALA A 16 8.30 9.04 -4.29
CA ALA A 16 7.34 9.45 -3.28
C ALA A 16 7.97 9.51 -1.87
N ARG A 17 7.37 10.29 -0.96
CA ARG A 17 7.87 10.43 0.42
C ARG A 17 8.04 9.07 1.11
N ILE A 18 7.06 8.18 0.97
CA ILE A 18 7.12 6.85 1.58
C ILE A 18 8.29 6.00 1.03
N ALA A 19 8.59 6.12 -0.25
CA ALA A 19 9.76 5.46 -0.83
C ALA A 19 11.05 5.98 -0.20
N ARG A 20 11.21 7.32 -0.13
CA ARG A 20 12.40 7.97 0.42
C ARG A 20 12.61 7.69 1.90
N GLU A 21 11.56 7.82 2.71
CA GLU A 21 11.70 7.82 4.16
C GLU A 21 11.65 6.42 4.77
N ALA A 22 11.03 5.46 4.08
CA ALA A 22 10.80 4.13 4.65
C ALA A 22 11.32 2.98 3.78
N VAL A 23 10.84 2.86 2.52
CA VAL A 23 11.04 1.61 1.76
C VAL A 23 12.45 1.49 1.19
N ILE A 24 13.00 2.54 0.58
CA ILE A 24 14.40 2.51 0.10
C ILE A 24 15.37 2.24 1.27
N PRO A 25 15.28 2.94 2.41
CA PRO A 25 16.09 2.60 3.58
C PRO A 25 15.89 1.16 4.09
N ALA A 26 14.67 0.61 4.00
CA ALA A 26 14.43 -0.78 4.39
C ALA A 26 15.09 -1.78 3.42
N ILE A 27 15.00 -1.54 2.12
CA ILE A 27 15.70 -2.34 1.09
C ILE A 27 17.21 -2.33 1.34
N LEU A 28 17.79 -1.17 1.60
CA LEU A 28 19.22 -1.02 1.86
C LEU A 28 19.70 -1.74 3.14
N ARG A 29 18.85 -1.84 4.16
CA ARG A 29 19.16 -2.58 5.39
C ARG A 29 18.91 -4.08 5.28
N SER A 30 18.18 -4.53 4.28
CA SER A 30 17.82 -5.94 4.12
C SER A 30 19.01 -6.76 3.62
N SER A 31 19.23 -7.93 4.24
CA SER A 31 20.32 -8.84 3.86
C SER A 31 20.09 -9.51 2.49
N ASN A 32 18.83 -9.63 2.06
CA ASN A 32 18.41 -10.34 0.83
C ASN A 32 18.00 -9.40 -0.31
N SER A 33 18.21 -8.10 -0.18
CA SER A 33 17.75 -7.10 -1.15
C SER A 33 18.85 -6.15 -1.57
N VAL A 34 18.69 -5.55 -2.76
CA VAL A 34 19.54 -4.49 -3.29
C VAL A 34 18.63 -3.42 -3.89
N PHE A 35 18.85 -2.15 -3.52
CA PHE A 35 18.25 -1.03 -4.22
C PHE A 35 19.04 -0.79 -5.51
N HIS A 36 18.45 -1.12 -6.64
CA HIS A 36 19.14 -1.18 -7.94
C HIS A 36 18.80 0.00 -8.83
N ALA A 37 17.55 0.43 -8.86
CA ALA A 37 17.11 1.46 -9.79
C ALA A 37 15.92 2.27 -9.27
N ILE A 38 15.78 3.48 -9.82
CA ILE A 38 14.61 4.33 -9.65
C ILE A 38 14.20 4.98 -10.96
N ALA A 39 12.91 5.17 -11.16
CA ALA A 39 12.39 6.00 -12.23
C ALA A 39 11.58 7.18 -11.69
N SER A 40 11.76 8.36 -12.28
CA SER A 40 10.96 9.55 -11.99
C SER A 40 10.92 10.46 -13.22
N ARG A 41 9.76 11.06 -13.47
CA ARG A 41 9.61 12.10 -14.51
C ARG A 41 10.27 13.43 -14.16
N GLU A 42 10.69 13.60 -12.91
CA GLU A 42 11.35 14.80 -12.41
C GLU A 42 12.86 14.52 -12.26
N PRO A 43 13.73 15.09 -13.11
CA PRO A 43 15.19 14.83 -13.05
C PRO A 43 15.82 15.17 -11.70
N SER A 44 15.39 16.25 -11.05
CA SER A 44 15.89 16.67 -9.73
C SER A 44 15.69 15.61 -8.66
N LYS A 45 14.58 14.84 -8.72
CA LYS A 45 14.32 13.72 -7.81
C LYS A 45 15.25 12.55 -8.06
N LEU A 46 15.65 12.32 -9.30
CA LEU A 46 16.62 11.27 -9.63
C LEU A 46 18.01 11.65 -9.10
N ASP A 47 18.40 12.92 -9.24
CA ASP A 47 19.67 13.41 -8.71
C ASP A 47 19.72 13.36 -7.19
N GLU A 48 18.66 13.79 -6.51
CA GLU A 48 18.53 13.64 -5.04
C GLU A 48 18.68 12.18 -4.63
N CYS A 49 17.99 11.27 -5.32
CA CYS A 49 18.04 9.84 -5.01
C CYS A 49 19.45 9.26 -5.21
N ARG A 50 20.12 9.65 -6.31
CA ARG A 50 21.48 9.22 -6.61
C ARG A 50 22.45 9.67 -5.52
N GLN A 51 22.37 10.92 -5.12
CA GLN A 51 23.24 11.50 -4.09
C GLN A 51 22.98 10.87 -2.70
N LYS A 52 21.68 10.71 -2.35
CA LYS A 52 21.30 10.27 -1.00
C LYS A 52 21.49 8.78 -0.76
N TYR A 53 21.24 7.95 -1.78
CA TYR A 53 21.18 6.48 -1.64
C TYR A 53 22.20 5.75 -2.50
N ASN A 54 23.09 6.48 -3.19
CA ASN A 54 24.04 5.91 -4.13
C ASN A 54 23.35 4.96 -5.15
N CYS A 55 22.20 5.42 -5.70
CA CYS A 55 21.38 4.63 -6.60
C CYS A 55 22.12 4.32 -7.91
N PRO A 56 22.36 3.06 -8.28
CA PRO A 56 23.19 2.70 -9.43
C PRO A 56 22.59 3.16 -10.78
N LYS A 57 21.26 3.01 -10.93
CA LYS A 57 20.56 3.33 -12.19
C LYS A 57 19.38 4.25 -11.95
N THR A 58 19.23 5.24 -12.84
CA THR A 58 18.10 6.17 -12.81
C THR A 58 17.50 6.29 -14.19
N PHE A 59 16.17 6.32 -14.28
CA PHE A 59 15.41 6.37 -15.52
C PHE A 59 14.41 7.53 -15.47
N GLN A 60 14.18 8.21 -16.59
CA GLN A 60 13.14 9.24 -16.70
C GLN A 60 11.78 8.65 -17.11
N SER A 61 11.75 7.39 -17.55
CA SER A 61 10.57 6.65 -17.94
C SER A 61 10.40 5.41 -17.04
N TYR A 62 9.16 5.15 -16.63
CA TYR A 62 8.83 3.93 -15.90
C TYR A 62 8.96 2.71 -16.80
N GLU A 63 8.59 2.84 -18.07
CA GLU A 63 8.73 1.78 -19.07
C GLU A 63 10.20 1.37 -19.29
N GLU A 64 11.12 2.34 -19.33
CA GLU A 64 12.55 2.03 -19.46
C GLU A 64 13.06 1.23 -18.25
N LEU A 65 12.64 1.61 -17.05
CA LEU A 65 13.01 0.86 -15.85
C LEU A 65 12.44 -0.58 -15.89
N LEU A 66 11.20 -0.77 -16.34
CA LEU A 66 10.59 -2.11 -16.44
C LEU A 66 11.32 -3.03 -17.44
N ARG A 67 11.89 -2.47 -18.50
CA ARG A 67 12.67 -3.22 -19.50
C ARG A 67 14.05 -3.65 -19.03
N ASP A 68 14.56 -3.10 -17.92
CA ASP A 68 15.88 -3.47 -17.41
C ASP A 68 15.89 -4.92 -16.90
N PRO A 69 16.69 -5.81 -17.51
CA PRO A 69 16.74 -7.22 -17.11
C PRO A 69 17.43 -7.43 -15.76
N GLU A 70 18.13 -6.43 -15.26
CA GLU A 70 18.78 -6.52 -13.95
C GLU A 70 17.85 -6.21 -12.77
N ILE A 71 16.57 -5.94 -13.01
CA ILE A 71 15.57 -5.70 -11.98
C ILE A 71 14.72 -6.95 -11.80
N ASP A 72 14.60 -7.44 -10.58
CA ASP A 72 13.80 -8.62 -10.23
C ASP A 72 12.41 -8.22 -9.69
N ALA A 73 12.33 -7.12 -8.93
CA ALA A 73 11.09 -6.68 -8.28
C ALA A 73 10.90 -5.16 -8.36
N ILE A 74 9.65 -4.74 -8.41
CA ILE A 74 9.25 -3.32 -8.50
C ILE A 74 8.45 -2.92 -7.26
N TYR A 75 8.82 -1.79 -6.66
CA TYR A 75 7.99 -1.09 -5.68
C TYR A 75 7.24 0.06 -6.35
N ILE A 76 5.91 0.13 -6.11
CA ILE A 76 5.01 1.09 -6.75
C ILE A 76 4.39 2.02 -5.69
N PRO A 77 5.03 3.14 -5.33
CA PRO A 77 4.49 4.18 -4.46
C PRO A 77 3.81 5.32 -5.23
N LEU A 78 3.13 5.00 -6.31
CA LEU A 78 2.43 5.97 -7.16
C LEU A 78 1.08 6.38 -6.53
N PRO A 79 0.40 7.42 -7.07
CA PRO A 79 -1.01 7.66 -6.75
C PRO A 79 -1.89 6.43 -7.01
N ASN A 80 -2.91 6.23 -6.17
CA ASN A 80 -3.74 5.02 -6.18
C ASN A 80 -4.34 4.68 -7.57
N ALA A 81 -4.74 5.71 -8.32
CA ALA A 81 -5.29 5.55 -9.68
C ALA A 81 -4.29 4.94 -10.69
N LEU A 82 -3.01 4.93 -10.38
CA LEU A 82 -1.96 4.40 -11.25
C LEU A 82 -1.51 2.97 -10.86
N HIS A 83 -1.97 2.45 -9.74
CA HIS A 83 -1.52 1.15 -9.23
C HIS A 83 -1.85 0.02 -10.21
N ARG A 84 -3.08 -0.02 -10.74
CA ARG A 84 -3.51 -1.03 -11.70
C ARG A 84 -2.62 -1.06 -12.95
N GLU A 85 -2.48 0.09 -13.62
CA GLU A 85 -1.72 0.18 -14.86
C GLU A 85 -0.28 -0.32 -14.67
N TRP A 86 0.42 0.23 -13.68
CA TRP A 86 1.84 -0.06 -13.50
C TRP A 86 2.11 -1.43 -12.90
N THR A 87 1.17 -2.00 -12.14
CA THR A 87 1.27 -3.39 -11.70
C THR A 87 1.14 -4.37 -12.86
N ILE A 88 0.18 -4.16 -13.76
CA ILE A 88 -0.01 -5.00 -14.95
C ILE A 88 1.23 -4.90 -15.85
N LYS A 89 1.68 -3.69 -16.18
CA LYS A 89 2.89 -3.49 -16.98
C LYS A 89 4.13 -4.14 -16.35
N ALA A 90 4.30 -4.05 -15.03
CA ALA A 90 5.41 -4.70 -14.34
C ALA A 90 5.33 -6.24 -14.46
N ALA A 91 4.14 -6.81 -14.29
CA ALA A 91 3.91 -8.24 -14.45
C ALA A 91 4.23 -8.71 -15.89
N GLU A 92 3.79 -7.98 -16.92
CA GLU A 92 4.08 -8.24 -18.33
C GLU A 92 5.59 -8.25 -18.64
N HIS A 93 6.38 -7.47 -17.89
CA HIS A 93 7.84 -7.47 -17.97
C HIS A 93 8.51 -8.50 -17.04
N GLY A 94 7.73 -9.44 -16.47
CA GLY A 94 8.23 -10.50 -15.60
C GLY A 94 8.76 -10.00 -14.24
N LYS A 95 8.33 -8.84 -13.76
CA LYS A 95 8.76 -8.27 -12.48
C LYS A 95 7.80 -8.62 -11.36
N HIS A 96 8.33 -9.08 -10.22
CA HIS A 96 7.56 -9.16 -8.98
C HIS A 96 7.16 -7.75 -8.52
N VAL A 97 6.01 -7.61 -7.84
CA VAL A 97 5.45 -6.30 -7.50
C VAL A 97 5.12 -6.19 -6.02
N LEU A 98 5.63 -5.13 -5.39
CA LEU A 98 5.15 -4.58 -4.13
C LEU A 98 4.42 -3.28 -4.44
N CYS A 99 3.08 -3.30 -4.39
CA CYS A 99 2.25 -2.14 -4.67
C CYS A 99 1.76 -1.48 -3.38
N GLU A 100 1.82 -0.15 -3.29
CA GLU A 100 1.26 0.57 -2.15
C GLU A 100 -0.24 0.31 -1.97
N LYS A 101 -0.67 0.47 -0.74
CA LYS A 101 -2.09 0.36 -0.36
C LYS A 101 -2.85 1.67 -0.66
N PRO A 102 -4.13 1.60 -1.00
CA PRO A 102 -4.85 0.39 -1.39
C PRO A 102 -4.37 -0.10 -2.76
N ILE A 103 -4.39 -1.41 -2.95
CA ILE A 103 -3.82 -2.02 -4.17
C ILE A 103 -4.52 -1.54 -5.46
N GLY A 104 -5.82 -1.25 -5.40
CA GLY A 104 -6.61 -0.72 -6.52
C GLY A 104 -7.79 0.10 -6.03
N LEU A 105 -8.47 0.79 -6.93
CA LEU A 105 -9.63 1.64 -6.63
C LEU A 105 -10.93 0.84 -6.44
N ASN A 106 -10.97 -0.38 -6.97
CA ASN A 106 -12.13 -1.26 -6.87
C ASN A 106 -11.73 -2.73 -7.07
N ALA A 107 -12.68 -3.62 -6.80
CA ALA A 107 -12.45 -5.06 -6.89
C ALA A 107 -12.16 -5.56 -8.32
N ALA A 108 -12.65 -4.87 -9.36
CA ALA A 108 -12.36 -5.24 -10.75
C ALA A 108 -10.89 -5.02 -11.07
N GLU A 109 -10.36 -3.84 -10.75
CA GLU A 109 -8.93 -3.53 -10.90
C GLU A 109 -8.04 -4.53 -10.14
N CYS A 110 -8.39 -4.85 -8.90
CA CYS A 110 -7.63 -5.82 -8.11
C CYS A 110 -7.63 -7.21 -8.79
N ARG A 111 -8.76 -7.66 -9.33
CA ARG A 111 -8.83 -8.93 -10.05
C ARG A 111 -7.97 -8.94 -11.31
N GLU A 112 -7.94 -7.85 -12.07
CA GLU A 112 -7.09 -7.73 -13.26
C GLU A 112 -5.61 -7.78 -12.89
N MET A 113 -5.19 -7.07 -11.86
CA MET A 113 -3.81 -7.09 -11.36
C MET A 113 -3.39 -8.50 -10.91
N ILE A 114 -4.26 -9.20 -10.18
CA ILE A 114 -4.02 -10.58 -9.73
C ILE A 114 -3.95 -11.53 -10.93
N ALA A 115 -4.84 -11.36 -11.90
CA ALA A 115 -4.86 -12.20 -13.12
C ALA A 115 -3.57 -12.02 -13.92
N ALA A 116 -3.14 -10.78 -14.17
CA ALA A 116 -1.89 -10.47 -14.86
C ALA A 116 -0.68 -11.08 -14.13
N SER A 117 -0.62 -10.92 -12.81
CA SER A 117 0.48 -11.47 -12.02
C SER A 117 0.53 -13.00 -12.10
N LYS A 118 -0.62 -13.67 -12.05
CA LYS A 118 -0.70 -15.13 -12.22
C LYS A 118 -0.30 -15.57 -13.63
N GLN A 119 -0.79 -14.88 -14.66
CA GLN A 119 -0.49 -15.17 -16.07
C GLN A 119 1.00 -15.11 -16.36
N HIS A 120 1.70 -14.14 -15.77
CA HIS A 120 3.14 -13.93 -15.98
C HIS A 120 4.03 -14.61 -14.92
N GLY A 121 3.45 -15.39 -14.00
CA GLY A 121 4.18 -16.15 -12.99
C GLY A 121 4.93 -15.29 -11.97
N VAL A 122 4.48 -14.06 -11.72
CA VAL A 122 5.10 -13.13 -10.78
C VAL A 122 4.30 -12.99 -9.49
N THR A 123 4.96 -12.59 -8.43
CA THR A 123 4.34 -12.32 -7.13
C THR A 123 3.83 -10.88 -7.08
N LEU A 124 2.58 -10.71 -6.70
CA LEU A 124 1.98 -9.41 -6.36
C LEU A 124 1.71 -9.36 -4.86
N MET A 125 2.16 -8.30 -4.21
CA MET A 125 1.93 -8.06 -2.80
C MET A 125 1.45 -6.62 -2.57
N GLU A 126 0.41 -6.45 -1.75
CA GLU A 126 -0.04 -5.16 -1.26
C GLU A 126 0.76 -4.73 -0.03
N ALA A 127 1.21 -3.47 0.02
CA ALA A 127 2.16 -2.97 1.00
C ALA A 127 1.50 -2.57 2.34
N PHE A 128 0.81 -3.48 2.99
CA PHE A 128 0.36 -3.32 4.38
C PHE A 128 1.48 -3.70 5.36
N MET A 129 2.42 -2.76 5.58
CA MET A 129 3.61 -2.99 6.39
C MET A 129 3.32 -3.49 7.82
N TYR A 130 2.21 -3.05 8.44
CA TYR A 130 1.86 -3.43 9.81
C TYR A 130 1.64 -4.93 9.99
N ARG A 131 1.23 -5.65 8.93
CA ARG A 131 1.01 -7.11 8.93
C ARG A 131 2.28 -7.90 9.30
N TYR A 132 3.44 -7.31 9.06
CA TYR A 132 4.76 -7.92 9.29
C TYR A 132 5.42 -7.46 10.59
N SER A 133 4.74 -6.62 11.39
CA SER A 133 5.22 -6.20 12.71
C SER A 133 5.06 -7.31 13.74
N ASP A 134 5.96 -7.32 14.74
CA ASP A 134 5.89 -8.26 15.86
C ASP A 134 4.58 -8.10 16.66
N ASN A 135 4.12 -6.86 16.83
CA ASN A 135 2.87 -6.56 17.50
C ASN A 135 1.69 -7.24 16.79
N THR A 136 1.58 -7.11 15.47
CA THR A 136 0.50 -7.75 14.72
C THR A 136 0.60 -9.27 14.78
N ARG A 137 1.81 -9.83 14.66
CA ARG A 137 2.03 -11.28 14.81
C ARG A 137 1.54 -11.78 16.17
N LYS A 138 1.89 -11.06 17.24
CA LYS A 138 1.47 -11.41 18.58
C LYS A 138 -0.04 -11.31 18.79
N VAL A 139 -0.68 -10.26 18.24
CA VAL A 139 -2.15 -10.13 18.28
C VAL A 139 -2.82 -11.31 17.57
N ILE A 140 -2.38 -11.67 16.39
CA ILE A 140 -2.93 -12.81 15.64
C ILE A 140 -2.69 -14.14 16.38
N GLU A 141 -1.53 -14.32 17.00
CA GLU A 141 -1.24 -15.49 17.85
C GLU A 141 -2.25 -15.62 18.99
N VAL A 142 -2.48 -14.52 19.74
CA VAL A 142 -3.45 -14.50 20.85
C VAL A 142 -4.87 -14.77 20.37
N LEU A 143 -5.28 -14.18 19.24
CA LEU A 143 -6.59 -14.44 18.63
C LEU A 143 -6.75 -15.93 18.26
N ARG A 144 -5.73 -16.53 17.64
CA ARG A 144 -5.76 -17.93 17.20
C ARG A 144 -5.66 -18.94 18.34
N SER A 145 -5.09 -18.56 19.48
CA SER A 145 -4.98 -19.44 20.66
C SER A 145 -6.32 -19.74 21.32
N GLY A 146 -7.37 -18.99 20.97
CA GLY A 146 -8.68 -19.11 21.62
C GLY A 146 -8.75 -18.45 23.00
N ALA A 147 -7.68 -17.81 23.48
CA ALA A 147 -7.62 -17.20 24.80
C ALA A 147 -8.69 -16.11 25.03
N LEU A 148 -9.17 -15.49 23.94
CA LEU A 148 -10.23 -14.47 23.99
C LEU A 148 -11.64 -15.06 23.78
N GLY A 149 -11.74 -16.37 23.56
CA GLY A 149 -13.00 -17.00 23.19
C GLY A 149 -13.52 -16.53 21.83
N GLU A 150 -14.84 -16.58 21.65
CA GLU A 150 -15.49 -16.12 20.42
C GLU A 150 -15.48 -14.59 20.32
N ILE A 151 -14.94 -14.07 19.22
CA ILE A 151 -14.92 -12.62 18.96
C ILE A 151 -16.33 -12.14 18.61
N LYS A 152 -16.91 -11.33 19.46
CA LYS A 152 -18.28 -10.79 19.29
C LYS A 152 -18.31 -9.42 18.64
N PHE A 153 -17.24 -8.63 18.79
CA PHE A 153 -17.20 -7.27 18.31
C PHE A 153 -15.76 -6.81 18.05
N ILE A 154 -15.54 -6.08 16.96
CA ILE A 154 -14.29 -5.41 16.66
C ILE A 154 -14.59 -3.93 16.44
N TYR A 155 -13.90 -3.08 17.20
CA TYR A 155 -13.86 -1.65 16.93
C TYR A 155 -12.45 -1.28 16.47
N SER A 156 -12.37 -0.65 15.29
CA SER A 156 -11.11 -0.21 14.74
C SER A 156 -11.25 1.18 14.13
N ALA A 157 -10.31 2.06 14.42
CA ALA A 157 -10.30 3.42 13.92
C ALA A 157 -8.89 3.85 13.54
N PHE A 158 -8.77 4.50 12.39
CA PHE A 158 -7.54 5.17 12.00
C PHE A 158 -7.85 6.58 11.51
N ARG A 159 -7.21 7.57 12.10
CA ARG A 159 -7.42 9.00 11.79
C ARG A 159 -6.17 9.81 12.06
N PHE A 160 -5.96 10.84 11.29
CA PHE A 160 -4.95 11.88 11.53
C PHE A 160 -5.39 13.19 10.86
N LEU A 161 -4.75 14.29 11.26
CA LEU A 161 -4.94 15.58 10.63
C LEU A 161 -4.03 15.70 9.40
N LEU A 162 -4.60 15.91 8.22
CA LEU A 162 -3.87 16.16 6.99
C LEU A 162 -3.78 17.67 6.75
N GLY A 163 -2.63 18.27 7.09
CA GLY A 163 -2.43 19.72 7.04
C GLY A 163 -1.95 20.27 5.69
N ASN A 164 -1.72 19.44 4.67
CA ASN A 164 -1.28 19.89 3.35
C ASN A 164 -2.42 19.88 2.33
N PRO A 165 -3.01 21.05 1.98
CA PRO A 165 -4.12 21.13 1.02
C PRO A 165 -3.76 20.67 -0.40
N GLY A 166 -2.49 20.73 -0.80
CA GLY A 166 -1.99 20.25 -2.09
C GLY A 166 -1.78 18.74 -2.19
N SER A 167 -2.05 18.01 -1.11
CA SER A 167 -1.86 16.55 -1.10
C SER A 167 -2.75 15.85 -2.12
N ILE A 168 -2.17 14.84 -2.80
CA ILE A 168 -2.92 13.93 -3.69
C ILE A 168 -4.06 13.21 -2.97
N LYS A 169 -4.01 13.13 -1.65
CA LYS A 169 -5.07 12.52 -0.82
C LYS A 169 -6.38 13.29 -0.85
N PHE A 170 -6.38 14.56 -1.29
CA PHE A 170 -7.58 15.36 -1.54
C PHE A 170 -8.07 15.30 -2.99
N LYS A 171 -7.37 14.58 -3.89
CA LYS A 171 -7.66 14.50 -5.32
C LYS A 171 -8.41 13.21 -5.65
N PRO A 172 -9.75 13.23 -5.84
CA PRO A 172 -10.53 12.04 -6.15
C PRO A 172 -10.07 11.33 -7.42
N GLU A 173 -9.66 12.10 -8.44
CA GLU A 173 -9.16 11.61 -9.72
C GLU A 173 -7.86 10.78 -9.59
N LEU A 174 -7.12 10.97 -8.51
CA LEU A 174 -5.93 10.19 -8.17
C LEU A 174 -6.20 9.06 -7.18
N GLY A 175 -7.48 8.81 -6.87
CA GLY A 175 -7.87 7.84 -5.85
C GLY A 175 -7.69 8.37 -4.44
N GLY A 176 -7.81 9.69 -4.23
CA GLY A 176 -7.77 10.30 -2.91
C GLY A 176 -9.02 10.01 -2.08
N GLY A 177 -8.96 10.37 -0.82
CA GLY A 177 -10.04 10.19 0.15
C GLY A 177 -9.63 9.36 1.37
N SER A 178 -10.29 9.62 2.49
CA SER A 178 -9.94 9.00 3.78
C SER A 178 -10.16 7.49 3.80
N LEU A 179 -11.10 6.95 3.01
CA LEU A 179 -11.32 5.52 2.91
C LEU A 179 -10.10 4.82 2.29
N TYR A 180 -9.59 5.33 1.17
CA TYR A 180 -8.41 4.79 0.50
C TYR A 180 -7.13 5.03 1.30
N ASP A 181 -6.98 6.23 1.89
CA ASP A 181 -5.73 6.56 2.58
C ASP A 181 -5.55 5.82 3.90
N VAL A 182 -6.57 5.80 4.76
CA VAL A 182 -6.49 5.20 6.10
C VAL A 182 -7.59 4.21 6.43
N GLY A 183 -8.77 4.33 5.84
CA GLY A 183 -9.88 3.40 6.08
C GLY A 183 -9.57 1.96 5.63
N CYS A 184 -8.68 1.79 4.66
CA CYS A 184 -8.21 0.48 4.22
C CYS A 184 -7.50 -0.31 5.33
N TYR A 185 -6.86 0.34 6.32
CA TYR A 185 -6.20 -0.34 7.43
C TYR A 185 -7.17 -1.07 8.38
N PRO A 186 -8.20 -0.38 8.94
CA PRO A 186 -9.24 -1.06 9.73
C PRO A 186 -9.93 -2.19 8.97
N LEU A 187 -10.24 -1.98 7.68
CA LEU A 187 -10.83 -2.99 6.83
C LEU A 187 -9.93 -4.21 6.66
N ASN A 188 -8.67 -3.99 6.34
CA ASN A 188 -7.68 -5.05 6.19
C ASN A 188 -7.45 -5.81 7.51
N PHE A 189 -7.37 -5.10 8.65
CA PHE A 189 -7.21 -5.73 9.96
C PHE A 189 -8.43 -6.60 10.30
N THR A 190 -9.65 -6.08 10.11
CA THR A 190 -10.87 -6.85 10.34
C THR A 190 -10.88 -8.13 9.49
N GLY A 191 -10.55 -8.04 8.20
CA GLY A 191 -10.44 -9.20 7.31
C GLY A 191 -9.34 -10.20 7.69
N MET A 192 -8.36 -9.81 8.54
CA MET A 192 -7.37 -10.74 9.10
C MET A 192 -7.90 -11.50 10.33
N VAL A 193 -8.87 -10.92 11.04
CA VAL A 193 -9.42 -11.46 12.28
C VAL A 193 -10.63 -12.34 12.02
N VAL A 194 -11.44 -12.00 11.01
CA VAL A 194 -12.67 -12.73 10.68
C VAL A 194 -12.50 -13.48 9.35
N ASP A 195 -12.96 -14.71 9.30
CA ASP A 195 -12.81 -15.58 8.11
C ASP A 195 -13.75 -15.16 6.97
N GLU A 196 -14.96 -14.69 7.30
CA GLU A 196 -15.97 -14.32 6.32
C GLU A 196 -16.76 -13.07 6.76
N ILE A 197 -16.90 -12.13 5.86
CA ILE A 197 -17.71 -10.92 6.07
C ILE A 197 -19.07 -11.13 5.40
N ALA A 198 -20.10 -11.32 6.20
CA ALA A 198 -21.45 -11.59 5.72
C ALA A 198 -22.13 -10.35 5.13
N ARG A 199 -21.88 -9.17 5.69
CA ARG A 199 -22.48 -7.90 5.26
C ARG A 199 -21.60 -6.71 5.60
N ILE A 200 -21.57 -5.75 4.69
CA ILE A 200 -20.94 -4.44 4.89
C ILE A 200 -21.99 -3.35 4.77
N GLN A 201 -22.04 -2.43 5.73
CA GLN A 201 -22.78 -1.19 5.66
C GLN A 201 -21.80 -0.02 5.80
N ALA A 202 -21.89 0.96 4.92
CA ALA A 202 -21.06 2.15 4.99
C ALA A 202 -21.93 3.41 5.02
N VAL A 203 -21.62 4.30 5.96
CA VAL A 203 -22.22 5.63 6.02
C VAL A 203 -21.10 6.65 5.84
N ALA A 204 -21.17 7.42 4.77
CA ALA A 204 -20.27 8.55 4.54
C ALA A 204 -20.98 9.84 4.95
N THR A 205 -20.41 10.55 5.91
CA THR A 205 -20.89 11.86 6.33
C THR A 205 -19.90 12.93 5.90
N GLY A 206 -20.38 14.00 5.29
CA GLY A 206 -19.59 15.13 4.83
C GLY A 206 -19.57 15.28 3.31
N LYS A 207 -19.48 16.50 2.84
CA LYS A 207 -19.25 16.83 1.43
C LYS A 207 -17.80 16.47 1.09
N PRO A 208 -17.48 16.13 -0.19
CA PRO A 208 -16.10 16.15 -0.65
C PRO A 208 -15.54 17.54 -0.33
N VAL A 209 -14.58 17.62 0.57
CA VAL A 209 -14.06 18.91 0.99
C VAL A 209 -13.05 19.35 -0.06
N ALA A 210 -13.42 20.37 -0.85
CA ALA A 210 -12.40 21.25 -1.38
C ALA A 210 -11.65 21.85 -0.17
N PRO A 211 -10.32 21.96 -0.22
CA PRO A 211 -9.55 22.46 0.91
C PRO A 211 -10.03 23.89 1.23
N ALA A 212 -10.74 24.03 2.34
CA ALA A 212 -11.01 25.35 2.90
C ALA A 212 -9.71 25.91 3.47
N PRO A 213 -9.46 27.22 3.34
CA PRO A 213 -8.35 27.85 4.04
C PRO A 213 -8.51 27.56 5.54
N MET A 214 -7.43 27.11 6.18
CA MET A 214 -7.40 26.81 7.60
C MET A 214 -7.71 28.08 8.39
N PRO A 215 -8.72 28.10 9.26
CA PRO A 215 -8.86 29.17 10.21
C PRO A 215 -7.81 29.05 11.30
N ASP A 216 -7.28 30.19 11.74
CA ASP A 216 -6.21 30.34 12.72
C ASP A 216 -6.57 29.91 14.15
N SER A 217 -7.54 29.07 14.35
CA SER A 217 -7.83 28.47 15.66
C SER A 217 -8.59 27.17 15.53
N ALA A 218 -8.12 26.21 16.28
CA ALA A 218 -8.62 24.85 16.37
C ALA A 218 -10.14 24.78 16.61
N SER A 219 -10.88 24.29 15.63
CA SER A 219 -12.17 23.67 15.89
C SER A 219 -12.17 22.24 15.34
N THR A 220 -12.21 21.30 16.26
CA THR A 220 -12.09 19.85 16.06
C THR A 220 -13.39 19.17 15.59
N SER A 221 -14.22 19.83 14.81
CA SER A 221 -15.61 19.40 14.63
C SER A 221 -15.86 18.51 13.40
N TRP A 222 -14.86 18.01 12.71
CA TRP A 222 -15.16 17.32 11.46
C TRP A 222 -14.32 16.09 11.16
N MET A 223 -14.71 15.02 11.78
CA MET A 223 -14.42 13.68 11.23
C MET A 223 -15.22 12.60 11.98
N LYS A 224 -16.45 12.39 11.61
CA LYS A 224 -17.15 11.16 11.95
C LYS A 224 -17.51 10.44 10.65
N ARG A 225 -16.58 9.66 10.11
CA ARG A 225 -16.92 8.61 9.16
C ARG A 225 -16.86 7.30 9.92
N ILE A 226 -18.02 6.70 10.11
CA ILE A 226 -18.13 5.40 10.76
C ILE A 226 -18.42 4.40 9.65
N CYS A 227 -17.50 3.46 9.45
CA CYS A 227 -17.77 2.24 8.71
C CYS A 227 -18.14 1.17 9.74
N ARG A 228 -19.35 0.66 9.69
CA ARG A 228 -19.80 -0.45 10.52
C ARG A 228 -19.79 -1.73 9.68
N MET A 229 -19.14 -2.74 10.17
CA MET A 229 -19.17 -4.08 9.61
C MET A 229 -19.88 -5.02 10.57
N ASP A 230 -20.87 -5.74 10.08
CA ASP A 230 -21.49 -6.82 10.79
C ASP A 230 -20.97 -8.15 10.23
N TRP A 231 -20.43 -9.02 11.08
CA TRP A 231 -20.05 -10.38 10.66
C TRP A 231 -20.88 -11.40 11.43
N ARG A 232 -21.07 -12.56 10.85
CA ARG A 232 -21.61 -13.73 11.55
C ARG A 232 -20.51 -14.76 11.67
N SER A 233 -20.24 -15.22 12.89
CA SER A 233 -19.43 -16.42 13.09
C SER A 233 -20.23 -17.63 12.60
N ARG A 234 -19.65 -18.45 11.72
CA ARG A 234 -20.16 -19.81 11.52
C ARG A 234 -19.74 -20.61 12.76
N THR A 235 -20.68 -20.92 13.62
CA THR A 235 -20.50 -22.03 14.57
C THR A 235 -20.28 -23.28 13.74
N ARG A 236 -19.09 -23.85 13.79
CA ARG A 236 -18.88 -25.24 13.30
C ARG A 236 -19.71 -26.15 14.21
N SER A 237 -20.79 -26.71 13.66
CA SER A 237 -21.48 -27.86 14.19
C SER A 237 -20.63 -29.11 13.98
#